data_3150495dea036a4106ba12ed75ef6783
#
_entry.id   3150495dea036a4106ba12ed75ef6783
#
_cell.length_a   1.000
_cell.length_b   1.000
_cell.length_c   1.000
_cell.angle_alpha   90.00
_cell.angle_beta   90.00
_cell.angle_gamma   90.00
#
_symmetry.space_group_name_H-M   'P 1'
#
loop_
_entity.id
_entity.type
_entity.pdbx_description
1 polymer ?
#
loop_
_entity_poly.entity_id
_entity_poly.type
_entity_poly.pdbx_seq_one_letter_code
_entity_poly.pdbx_strand_id
1 'polypeptide(L)'
;AVLNALANGHERFSLFELGAGDGVKTKHLLRRALEQGRDPLYRPIDISGHVLDQLGRTLKKELPALRYQAEQGEYFEAIERGFTDPSEPKAVLFLGSNIGNLDREQAIALLKGVADHLGPNDRFLVGFDRKKDPATIRRAYNDSEGLTRDFNLNLLHRINRELGADLNVERFIHTPVYDPALGRALSYIVSTCDQVVHIPGAEKPVHFKAWEAMHTEISQKYDD
;
A
#
# COMPACT_ATOMS: atom_id res chain seq x y z
N ALA A 1 -1.15 23.90 3.98
CA ALA A 1 -1.56 23.37 5.30
C ALA A 1 -0.79 22.09 5.66
N VAL A 2 -0.91 20.99 4.89
CA VAL A 2 -0.31 19.67 5.18
C VAL A 2 1.22 19.77 5.38
N LEU A 3 1.94 20.39 4.43
CA LEU A 3 3.40 20.54 4.52
C LEU A 3 3.83 21.26 5.80
N ASN A 4 3.10 22.33 6.19
CA ASN A 4 3.43 23.07 7.41
C ASN A 4 3.20 22.23 8.67
N ALA A 5 2.19 21.40 8.67
CA ALA A 5 1.94 20.46 9.76
C ALA A 5 3.04 19.41 9.85
N LEU A 6 3.46 18.83 8.73
CA LEU A 6 4.53 17.82 8.67
C LEU A 6 5.89 18.37 9.08
N ALA A 7 6.26 19.51 8.50
CA ALA A 7 7.54 20.15 8.81
C ALA A 7 7.59 20.77 10.20
N ASN A 8 6.46 20.98 10.87
CA ASN A 8 6.36 21.50 12.24
C ASN A 8 7.23 22.74 12.51
N GLY A 9 7.34 23.65 11.55
CA GLY A 9 8.19 24.85 11.64
C GLY A 9 9.66 24.64 11.26
N HIS A 10 10.12 23.42 11.04
CA HIS A 10 11.50 23.13 10.69
C HIS A 10 11.76 23.31 9.19
N GLU A 11 12.91 23.83 8.85
CA GLU A 11 13.38 23.91 7.48
C GLU A 11 13.88 22.54 6.99
N ARG A 12 14.70 21.86 7.82
CA ARG A 12 15.22 20.52 7.56
C ARG A 12 14.46 19.49 8.37
N PHE A 13 14.08 18.39 7.72
CA PHE A 13 13.41 17.25 8.35
C PHE A 13 13.53 16.00 7.50
N SER A 14 13.41 14.83 8.11
CA SER A 14 13.34 13.56 7.42
C SER A 14 11.88 13.17 7.15
N LEU A 15 11.56 12.87 5.89
CA LEU A 15 10.22 12.47 5.46
C LEU A 15 10.23 10.99 5.06
N PHE A 16 9.76 10.14 5.96
CA PHE A 16 9.57 8.70 5.71
C PHE A 16 8.22 8.46 5.07
N GLU A 17 8.14 7.56 4.10
CA GLU A 17 6.87 7.13 3.51
C GLU A 17 6.79 5.62 3.44
N LEU A 18 5.83 5.04 4.17
CA LEU A 18 5.56 3.61 4.18
C LEU A 18 4.71 3.24 2.96
N GLY A 19 5.23 2.38 2.08
CA GLY A 19 4.58 1.98 0.84
C GLY A 19 4.53 3.11 -0.19
N ALA A 20 5.69 3.67 -0.50
CA ALA A 20 5.82 4.83 -1.37
C ALA A 20 5.36 4.57 -2.82
N GLY A 21 5.46 3.33 -3.30
CA GLY A 21 5.14 2.99 -4.67
C GLY A 21 5.89 3.88 -5.68
N ASP A 22 5.19 4.39 -6.68
CA ASP A 22 5.75 5.26 -7.72
C ASP A 22 5.94 6.72 -7.28
N GLY A 23 5.53 7.09 -6.06
CA GLY A 23 5.69 8.42 -5.48
C GLY A 23 4.95 9.55 -6.20
N VAL A 24 4.05 9.25 -7.14
CA VAL A 24 3.35 10.25 -7.96
C VAL A 24 2.65 11.32 -7.11
N LYS A 25 2.02 10.92 -6.01
CA LYS A 25 1.33 11.86 -5.11
C LYS A 25 2.32 12.65 -4.26
N THR A 26 3.27 11.97 -3.65
CA THR A 26 4.23 12.56 -2.71
C THR A 26 5.19 13.52 -3.41
N LYS A 27 5.47 13.30 -4.68
CA LYS A 27 6.26 14.21 -5.51
C LYS A 27 5.73 15.65 -5.49
N HIS A 28 4.41 15.85 -5.48
CA HIS A 28 3.83 17.19 -5.38
C HIS A 28 4.12 17.86 -4.03
N LEU A 29 4.09 17.08 -2.94
CA LEU A 29 4.45 17.56 -1.61
C LEU A 29 5.93 17.95 -1.53
N LEU A 30 6.82 17.11 -2.07
CA LEU A 30 8.27 17.32 -2.11
C LEU A 30 8.62 18.55 -2.93
N ARG A 31 8.05 18.70 -4.13
CA ARG A 31 8.22 19.91 -4.96
C ARG A 31 7.83 21.15 -4.19
N ARG A 32 6.66 21.14 -3.55
CA ARG A 32 6.18 22.27 -2.77
C ARG A 32 7.07 22.59 -1.56
N ALA A 33 7.68 21.59 -0.95
CA ALA A 33 8.65 21.77 0.13
C ALA A 33 9.88 22.56 -0.37
N LEU A 34 10.48 22.11 -1.47
CA LEU A 34 11.64 22.77 -2.08
C LEU A 34 11.32 24.21 -2.53
N GLU A 35 10.16 24.44 -3.15
CA GLU A 35 9.70 25.79 -3.55
C GLU A 35 9.54 26.75 -2.36
N GLN A 36 9.28 26.24 -1.16
CA GLN A 36 9.18 27.01 0.07
C GLN A 36 10.52 27.15 0.82
N GLY A 37 11.63 26.77 0.19
CA GLY A 37 12.96 26.83 0.77
C GLY A 37 13.22 25.78 1.85
N ARG A 38 12.42 24.71 1.91
CA ARG A 38 12.65 23.60 2.86
C ARG A 38 13.59 22.57 2.25
N ASP A 39 14.31 21.85 3.11
CA ASP A 39 15.29 20.84 2.76
C ASP A 39 14.90 19.46 3.34
N PRO A 40 13.88 18.79 2.78
CA PRO A 40 13.48 17.45 3.23
C PRO A 40 14.48 16.38 2.78
N LEU A 41 14.82 15.44 3.67
CA LEU A 41 15.39 14.16 3.30
C LEU A 41 14.24 13.16 3.08
N TYR A 42 13.94 12.84 1.82
CA TYR A 42 12.89 11.87 1.50
C TYR A 42 13.40 10.45 1.61
N ARG A 43 12.75 9.67 2.45
CA ARG A 43 13.10 8.27 2.77
C ARG A 43 11.90 7.35 2.49
N PRO A 44 11.65 7.00 1.21
CA PRO A 44 10.60 6.05 0.86
C PRO A 44 10.99 4.64 1.26
N ILE A 45 10.01 3.90 1.77
CA ILE A 45 10.11 2.51 2.18
C ILE A 45 9.12 1.70 1.35
N ASP A 46 9.62 0.66 0.64
CA ASP A 46 8.78 -0.23 -0.16
C ASP A 46 9.43 -1.61 -0.26
N ILE A 47 8.62 -2.65 -0.43
CA ILE A 47 9.11 -4.02 -0.65
C ILE A 47 9.82 -4.18 -1.99
N SER A 48 9.48 -3.35 -2.97
CA SER A 48 10.01 -3.41 -4.33
C SER A 48 11.21 -2.48 -4.52
N GLY A 49 12.41 -3.03 -4.46
CA GLY A 49 13.64 -2.29 -4.79
C GLY A 49 13.61 -1.68 -6.19
N HIS A 50 13.02 -2.39 -7.17
CA HIS A 50 12.87 -1.87 -8.54
C HIS A 50 12.03 -0.58 -8.59
N VAL A 51 10.92 -0.53 -7.84
CA VAL A 51 10.04 0.65 -7.77
C VAL A 51 10.78 1.81 -7.11
N LEU A 52 11.53 1.55 -6.02
CA LEU A 52 12.33 2.57 -5.34
C LEU A 52 13.44 3.12 -6.25
N ASP A 53 14.11 2.29 -7.03
CA ASP A 53 15.14 2.70 -7.99
C ASP A 53 14.54 3.59 -9.09
N GLN A 54 13.37 3.21 -9.62
CA GLN A 54 12.67 3.98 -10.64
C GLN A 54 12.21 5.33 -10.08
N LEU A 55 11.67 5.34 -8.87
CA LEU A 55 11.28 6.56 -8.15
C LEU A 55 12.49 7.49 -7.96
N GLY A 56 13.62 6.95 -7.50
CA GLY A 56 14.86 7.71 -7.31
C GLY A 56 15.36 8.36 -8.59
N ARG A 57 15.37 7.62 -9.72
CA ARG A 57 15.75 8.17 -11.03
C ARG A 57 14.82 9.31 -11.47
N THR A 58 13.51 9.14 -11.27
CA THR A 58 12.50 10.14 -11.59
C THR A 58 12.69 11.41 -10.75
N LEU A 59 12.83 11.24 -9.43
CA LEU A 59 13.01 12.37 -8.51
C LEU A 59 14.34 13.10 -8.75
N LYS A 60 15.42 12.39 -9.02
CA LYS A 60 16.71 13.02 -9.37
C LYS A 60 16.61 13.90 -10.62
N LYS A 61 15.80 13.51 -11.60
CA LYS A 61 15.56 14.29 -12.82
C LYS A 61 14.66 15.50 -12.58
N GLU A 62 13.56 15.31 -11.81
CA GLU A 62 12.53 16.33 -11.67
C GLU A 62 12.77 17.28 -10.49
N LEU A 63 13.43 16.82 -9.44
CA LEU A 63 13.72 17.53 -8.20
C LEU A 63 15.20 17.35 -7.81
N PRO A 64 16.16 17.87 -8.60
CA PRO A 64 17.58 17.59 -8.41
C PRO A 64 18.16 18.07 -7.07
N ALA A 65 17.51 19.02 -6.40
CA ALA A 65 17.88 19.49 -5.06
C ALA A 65 17.35 18.62 -3.93
N LEU A 66 16.50 17.61 -4.22
CA LEU A 66 15.92 16.76 -3.19
C LEU A 66 16.96 15.78 -2.64
N ARG A 67 17.11 15.76 -1.32
CA ARG A 67 17.83 14.68 -0.64
C ARG A 67 16.99 13.40 -0.66
N TYR A 68 17.55 12.30 -1.15
CA TYR A 68 16.83 11.03 -1.35
C TYR A 68 17.62 9.86 -0.79
N GLN A 69 16.98 9.05 0.03
CA GLN A 69 17.52 7.81 0.59
C GLN A 69 16.43 6.77 0.73
N ALA A 70 16.31 5.87 -0.24
CA ALA A 70 15.32 4.79 -0.21
C ALA A 70 15.74 3.64 0.72
N GLU A 71 14.74 2.94 1.23
CA GLU A 71 14.92 1.75 2.05
C GLU A 71 14.01 0.63 1.56
N GLN A 72 14.58 -0.48 1.13
CA GLN A 72 13.81 -1.66 0.75
C GLN A 72 13.49 -2.49 1.99
N GLY A 73 12.21 -2.84 2.17
CA GLY A 73 11.74 -3.69 3.26
C GLY A 73 10.25 -3.63 3.47
N GLU A 74 9.76 -4.48 4.36
CA GLU A 74 8.39 -4.46 4.82
C GLU A 74 8.17 -3.38 5.88
N TYR A 75 6.93 -2.95 6.06
CA TYR A 75 6.58 -1.87 7.00
C TYR A 75 7.00 -2.18 8.42
N PHE A 76 6.69 -3.39 8.91
CA PHE A 76 6.98 -3.77 10.29
C PHE A 76 8.48 -3.86 10.55
N GLU A 77 9.26 -4.43 9.62
CA GLU A 77 10.71 -4.46 9.71
C GLU A 77 11.32 -3.05 9.69
N ALA A 78 10.80 -2.17 8.85
CA ALA A 78 11.26 -0.78 8.79
C ALA A 78 10.93 -0.02 10.09
N ILE A 79 9.77 -0.29 10.69
CA ILE A 79 9.38 0.28 11.97
C ILE A 79 10.27 -0.23 13.10
N GLU A 80 10.56 -1.55 13.14
CA GLU A 80 11.43 -2.16 14.15
C GLU A 80 12.86 -1.62 14.11
N ARG A 81 13.40 -1.37 12.92
CA ARG A 81 14.70 -0.70 12.76
C ARG A 81 14.68 0.74 13.26
N GLY A 82 13.49 1.29 13.41
CA GLY A 82 13.24 2.65 13.83
C GLY A 82 13.55 3.67 12.74
N PHE A 83 12.88 4.80 12.81
CA PHE A 83 13.13 5.92 11.92
C PHE A 83 14.36 6.67 12.43
N THR A 84 15.53 6.03 12.27
CA THR A 84 16.77 6.48 12.86
C THR A 84 17.39 7.64 12.09
N ASP A 85 17.08 8.82 12.53
CA ASP A 85 17.91 10.01 12.37
C ASP A 85 17.65 10.92 13.58
N PRO A 86 18.46 10.85 14.63
CA PRO A 86 18.26 11.66 15.81
C PRO A 86 18.56 13.15 15.58
N SER A 87 19.15 13.49 14.45
CA SER A 87 19.61 14.86 14.17
C SER A 87 18.54 15.77 13.56
N GLU A 88 17.48 15.19 12.96
CA GLU A 88 16.43 15.95 12.30
C GLU A 88 15.04 15.49 12.78
N PRO A 89 14.06 16.43 12.89
CA PRO A 89 12.66 16.06 13.11
C PRO A 89 12.15 15.14 12.01
N LYS A 90 11.26 14.22 12.39
CA LYS A 90 10.72 13.21 11.47
C LYS A 90 9.26 13.50 11.14
N ALA A 91 8.91 13.28 9.90
CA ALA A 91 7.54 13.13 9.47
C ALA A 91 7.38 11.76 8.81
N VAL A 92 6.40 10.99 9.24
CA VAL A 92 6.09 9.67 8.67
C VAL A 92 4.78 9.76 7.92
N LEU A 93 4.75 9.25 6.70
CA LEU A 93 3.57 9.17 5.84
C LEU A 93 3.15 7.71 5.69
N PHE A 94 1.87 7.44 5.85
CA PHE A 94 1.23 6.19 5.47
C PHE A 94 -0.03 6.51 4.68
N LEU A 95 0.10 6.65 3.37
CA LEU A 95 -0.90 7.21 2.49
C LEU A 95 -1.54 6.15 1.58
N GLY A 96 -2.43 6.59 0.70
CA GLY A 96 -3.08 5.71 -0.29
C GLY A 96 -4.16 4.79 0.27
N SER A 97 -4.57 5.01 1.52
CA SER A 97 -5.50 4.12 2.25
C SER A 97 -4.94 2.71 2.49
N ASN A 98 -3.61 2.55 2.42
CA ASN A 98 -2.93 1.27 2.62
C ASN A 98 -3.20 0.64 3.99
N ILE A 99 -3.51 1.46 5.00
CA ILE A 99 -3.95 0.98 6.31
C ILE A 99 -5.22 0.12 6.22
N GLY A 100 -6.06 0.35 5.22
CA GLY A 100 -7.25 -0.45 4.95
C GLY A 100 -6.96 -1.89 4.49
N ASN A 101 -5.73 -2.17 4.02
CA ASN A 101 -5.30 -3.49 3.59
C ASN A 101 -4.83 -4.37 4.77
N LEU A 102 -4.77 -3.78 5.96
CA LEU A 102 -4.43 -4.46 7.20
C LEU A 102 -5.71 -4.85 7.95
N ASP A 103 -5.68 -5.99 8.61
CA ASP A 103 -6.71 -6.28 9.60
C ASP A 103 -6.59 -5.33 10.82
N ARG A 104 -7.57 -5.39 11.72
CA ARG A 104 -7.61 -4.47 12.86
C ARG A 104 -6.38 -4.59 13.77
N GLU A 105 -5.93 -5.80 14.01
CA GLU A 105 -4.79 -6.07 14.91
C GLU A 105 -3.50 -5.57 14.29
N GLN A 106 -3.30 -5.88 13.00
CA GLN A 106 -2.17 -5.39 12.21
C GLN A 106 -2.15 -3.86 12.12
N ALA A 107 -3.31 -3.22 11.86
CA ALA A 107 -3.40 -1.76 11.82
C ALA A 107 -3.03 -1.13 13.16
N ILE A 108 -3.52 -1.69 14.29
CA ILE A 108 -3.17 -1.20 15.63
C ILE A 108 -1.68 -1.42 15.91
N ALA A 109 -1.13 -2.57 15.56
CA ALA A 109 0.29 -2.87 15.76
C ALA A 109 1.17 -1.89 14.97
N LEU A 110 0.83 -1.61 13.69
CA LEU A 110 1.53 -0.63 12.88
C LEU A 110 1.49 0.78 13.49
N LEU A 111 0.29 1.25 13.86
CA LEU A 111 0.14 2.58 14.46
C LEU A 111 0.92 2.73 15.77
N LYS A 112 0.89 1.73 16.64
CA LYS A 112 1.68 1.70 17.88
C LYS A 112 3.17 1.66 17.58
N GLY A 113 3.62 0.75 16.70
CA GLY A 113 5.03 0.65 16.34
C GLY A 113 5.60 1.96 15.79
N VAL A 114 4.83 2.67 14.95
CA VAL A 114 5.25 4.01 14.50
C VAL A 114 5.29 4.99 15.68
N ALA A 115 4.25 5.02 16.52
CA ALA A 115 4.17 5.96 17.64
C ALA A 115 5.32 5.80 18.65
N ASP A 116 5.76 4.56 18.91
CA ASP A 116 6.85 4.25 19.85
C ASP A 116 8.21 4.82 19.38
N HIS A 117 8.34 5.15 18.09
CA HIS A 117 9.57 5.72 17.52
C HIS A 117 9.50 7.23 17.24
N LEU A 118 8.37 7.87 17.58
CA LEU A 118 8.17 9.30 17.36
C LEU A 118 8.34 10.12 18.64
N GLY A 119 9.12 11.18 18.54
CA GLY A 119 9.27 12.18 19.59
C GLY A 119 8.23 13.30 19.50
N PRO A 120 8.25 14.25 20.45
CA PRO A 120 7.26 15.32 20.54
C PRO A 120 7.21 16.25 19.31
N ASN A 121 8.32 16.39 18.60
CA ASN A 121 8.44 17.24 17.41
C ASN A 121 8.13 16.49 16.10
N ASP A 122 8.02 15.18 16.15
CA ASP A 122 7.74 14.34 14.98
C ASP A 122 6.25 14.36 14.63
N ARG A 123 5.94 13.96 13.40
CA ARG A 123 4.56 13.93 12.89
C ARG A 123 4.28 12.63 12.16
N PHE A 124 3.07 12.11 12.33
CA PHE A 124 2.56 10.98 11.58
C PHE A 124 1.29 11.36 10.84
N LEU A 125 1.28 11.17 9.54
CA LEU A 125 0.12 11.41 8.68
C LEU A 125 -0.35 10.09 8.08
N VAL A 126 -1.57 9.71 8.42
CA VAL A 126 -2.22 8.52 7.90
C VAL A 126 -3.36 8.92 6.97
N GLY A 127 -3.37 8.35 5.78
CA GLY A 127 -4.49 8.46 4.83
C GLY A 127 -5.37 7.22 4.91
N PHE A 128 -6.65 7.38 5.20
CA PHE A 128 -7.61 6.28 5.23
C PHE A 128 -8.89 6.64 4.46
N ASP A 129 -9.55 5.63 3.91
CA ASP A 129 -10.84 5.81 3.25
C ASP A 129 -11.97 5.68 4.27
N ARG A 130 -12.99 6.55 4.11
CA ARG A 130 -14.13 6.63 5.02
C ARG A 130 -15.28 5.75 4.55
N LYS A 131 -16.08 5.26 5.50
CA LYS A 131 -17.40 4.71 5.20
C LYS A 131 -18.23 5.76 4.49
N LYS A 132 -18.94 5.35 3.48
CA LYS A 132 -19.84 6.19 2.66
C LYS A 132 -20.93 5.32 2.07
N ASP A 133 -21.77 5.87 1.22
CA ASP A 133 -22.85 5.12 0.56
C ASP A 133 -22.35 3.76 0.04
N PRO A 134 -22.96 2.64 0.51
CA PRO A 134 -22.56 1.28 0.12
C PRO A 134 -22.56 1.03 -1.38
N ALA A 135 -23.49 1.64 -2.13
CA ALA A 135 -23.54 1.51 -3.57
C ALA A 135 -22.35 2.19 -4.25
N THR A 136 -21.89 3.29 -3.69
CA THR A 136 -20.68 3.99 -4.17
C THR A 136 -19.42 3.15 -3.93
N ILE A 137 -19.29 2.56 -2.76
CA ILE A 137 -18.14 1.66 -2.48
C ILE A 137 -18.21 0.43 -3.41
N ARG A 138 -19.37 -0.22 -3.51
CA ARG A 138 -19.50 -1.40 -4.40
C ARG A 138 -19.13 -1.08 -5.85
N ARG A 139 -19.52 0.07 -6.39
CA ARG A 139 -19.13 0.47 -7.75
C ARG A 139 -17.63 0.68 -7.90
N ALA A 140 -16.94 1.15 -6.85
CA ALA A 140 -15.49 1.34 -6.89
C ALA A 140 -14.71 0.01 -6.98
N TYR A 141 -15.26 -1.07 -6.42
CA TYR A 141 -14.66 -2.42 -6.46
C TYR A 141 -15.26 -3.33 -7.54
N ASN A 142 -16.30 -2.86 -8.24
CA ASN A 142 -16.96 -3.55 -9.35
C ASN A 142 -17.22 -2.53 -10.48
N ASP A 143 -16.14 -1.93 -10.94
CA ASP A 143 -16.17 -0.90 -11.98
C ASP A 143 -16.61 -1.47 -13.33
N SER A 144 -17.34 -0.67 -14.11
CA SER A 144 -17.90 -1.08 -15.41
C SER A 144 -16.82 -1.40 -16.47
N GLU A 145 -15.62 -0.85 -16.31
CA GLU A 145 -14.48 -1.12 -17.20
C GLU A 145 -13.76 -2.42 -16.86
N GLY A 146 -14.05 -3.00 -15.67
CA GLY A 146 -13.46 -4.26 -15.20
C GLY A 146 -12.00 -4.15 -14.74
N LEU A 147 -11.50 -2.95 -14.47
CA LEU A 147 -10.12 -2.73 -14.05
C LEU A 147 -9.81 -3.42 -12.71
N THR A 148 -10.74 -3.36 -11.77
CA THR A 148 -10.60 -4.02 -10.46
C THR A 148 -10.63 -5.55 -10.62
N ARG A 149 -11.49 -6.07 -11.49
CA ARG A 149 -11.51 -7.50 -11.85
C ARG A 149 -10.16 -7.95 -12.41
N ASP A 150 -9.66 -7.22 -13.40
CA ASP A 150 -8.42 -7.58 -14.09
C ASP A 150 -7.21 -7.47 -13.15
N PHE A 151 -7.21 -6.48 -12.26
CA PHE A 151 -6.21 -6.36 -11.19
C PHE A 151 -6.20 -7.59 -10.27
N ASN A 152 -7.36 -8.05 -9.80
CA ASN A 152 -7.45 -9.23 -8.95
C ASN A 152 -7.07 -10.51 -9.71
N LEU A 153 -7.57 -10.72 -10.93
CA LEU A 153 -7.24 -11.89 -11.75
C LEU A 153 -5.76 -11.92 -12.18
N ASN A 154 -5.09 -10.77 -12.22
CA ASN A 154 -3.65 -10.71 -12.49
C ASN A 154 -2.83 -11.50 -11.45
N LEU A 155 -3.34 -11.72 -10.25
CA LEU A 155 -2.72 -12.62 -9.26
C LEU A 155 -2.54 -14.02 -9.83
N LEU A 156 -3.56 -14.57 -10.50
CA LEU A 156 -3.49 -15.91 -11.12
C LEU A 156 -2.50 -15.94 -12.29
N HIS A 157 -2.50 -14.89 -13.13
CA HIS A 157 -1.50 -14.75 -14.20
C HIS A 157 -0.08 -14.68 -13.65
N ARG A 158 0.13 -14.00 -12.53
CA ARG A 158 1.43 -13.93 -11.87
C ARG A 158 1.85 -15.29 -11.32
N ILE A 159 0.98 -16.01 -10.66
CA ILE A 159 1.25 -17.35 -10.13
C ILE A 159 1.66 -18.28 -11.30
N ASN A 160 0.94 -18.25 -12.42
CA ASN A 160 1.32 -19.03 -13.60
C ASN A 160 2.72 -18.65 -14.13
N ARG A 161 2.99 -17.35 -14.28
CA ARG A 161 4.24 -16.85 -14.84
C ARG A 161 5.43 -17.05 -13.90
N GLU A 162 5.25 -16.79 -12.61
CA GLU A 162 6.35 -16.71 -11.64
C GLU A 162 6.62 -18.07 -10.98
N LEU A 163 5.59 -18.91 -10.84
CA LEU A 163 5.70 -20.23 -10.22
C LEU A 163 5.49 -21.38 -11.21
N GLY A 164 5.23 -21.08 -12.49
CA GLY A 164 4.99 -22.11 -13.51
C GLY A 164 3.70 -22.90 -13.33
N ALA A 165 2.70 -22.35 -12.63
CA ALA A 165 1.42 -23.02 -12.40
C ALA A 165 0.57 -23.12 -13.67
N ASP A 166 -0.43 -24.00 -13.65
CA ASP A 166 -1.35 -24.27 -14.76
C ASP A 166 -2.79 -23.76 -14.51
N LEU A 167 -2.94 -22.69 -13.73
CA LEU A 167 -4.25 -22.05 -13.47
C LEU A 167 -4.93 -21.64 -14.78
N ASN A 168 -6.12 -22.17 -15.06
CA ASN A 168 -6.95 -21.64 -16.14
C ASN A 168 -7.75 -20.44 -15.63
N VAL A 169 -7.27 -19.23 -15.91
CA VAL A 169 -7.84 -17.98 -15.39
C VAL A 169 -9.29 -17.78 -15.83
N GLU A 170 -9.70 -18.28 -17.00
CA GLU A 170 -11.08 -18.18 -17.49
C GLU A 170 -12.10 -18.99 -16.66
N ARG A 171 -11.61 -19.90 -15.80
CA ARG A 171 -12.44 -20.65 -14.86
C ARG A 171 -12.54 -19.99 -13.50
N PHE A 172 -12.15 -18.75 -13.39
CA PHE A 172 -12.25 -17.95 -12.18
C PHE A 172 -12.97 -16.64 -12.46
N ILE A 173 -13.74 -16.20 -11.48
CA ILE A 173 -14.40 -14.89 -11.53
C ILE A 173 -14.02 -14.05 -10.33
N HIS A 174 -13.86 -12.76 -10.54
CA HIS A 174 -13.73 -11.80 -9.44
C HIS A 174 -15.11 -11.50 -8.84
N THR A 175 -15.21 -11.57 -7.53
CA THR A 175 -16.45 -11.32 -6.78
C THR A 175 -16.18 -10.33 -5.66
N PRO A 176 -16.44 -9.02 -5.85
CA PRO A 176 -16.31 -8.04 -4.81
C PRO A 176 -17.52 -8.04 -3.88
N VAL A 177 -17.27 -7.90 -2.58
CA VAL A 177 -18.28 -7.80 -1.53
C VAL A 177 -18.02 -6.56 -0.69
N TYR A 178 -19.07 -5.84 -0.31
CA TYR A 178 -18.96 -4.79 0.71
C TYR A 178 -19.89 -5.12 1.87
N ASP A 179 -19.30 -5.22 3.06
CA ASP A 179 -20.02 -5.33 4.32
C ASP A 179 -20.15 -3.95 4.96
N PRO A 180 -21.33 -3.33 4.94
CA PRO A 180 -21.53 -1.98 5.49
C PRO A 180 -21.49 -1.95 7.03
N ALA A 181 -21.79 -3.06 7.71
CA ALA A 181 -21.73 -3.12 9.17
C ALA A 181 -20.28 -3.05 9.65
N LEU A 182 -19.40 -3.80 9.01
CA LEU A 182 -17.97 -3.82 9.33
C LEU A 182 -17.18 -2.75 8.57
N GLY A 183 -17.75 -2.14 7.53
CA GLY A 183 -17.05 -1.21 6.65
C GLY A 183 -15.95 -1.88 5.82
N ARG A 184 -16.13 -3.13 5.42
CA ARG A 184 -15.12 -3.91 4.71
C ARG A 184 -15.48 -4.11 3.24
N ALA A 185 -14.65 -3.61 2.34
CA ALA A 185 -14.64 -4.06 0.96
C ALA A 185 -13.69 -5.24 0.85
N LEU A 186 -14.19 -6.36 0.31
CA LEU A 186 -13.48 -7.62 0.18
C LEU A 186 -13.48 -8.02 -1.29
N SER A 187 -12.36 -8.49 -1.79
CA SER A 187 -12.26 -9.10 -3.11
C SER A 187 -12.03 -10.60 -2.98
N TYR A 188 -12.78 -11.36 -3.75
CA TYR A 188 -12.63 -12.80 -3.87
C TYR A 188 -12.39 -13.18 -5.33
N ILE A 189 -11.57 -14.21 -5.52
CA ILE A 189 -11.49 -14.97 -6.78
C ILE A 189 -12.20 -16.30 -6.54
N VAL A 190 -13.22 -16.57 -7.32
CA VAL A 190 -14.10 -17.75 -7.14
C VAL A 190 -13.92 -18.70 -8.30
N SER A 191 -13.65 -19.99 -8.02
CA SER A 191 -13.60 -21.03 -9.04
C SER A 191 -15.01 -21.34 -9.55
N THR A 192 -15.21 -21.36 -10.87
CA THR A 192 -16.53 -21.64 -11.48
C THR A 192 -16.81 -23.12 -11.67
N CYS A 193 -15.82 -23.99 -11.45
CA CYS A 193 -15.96 -25.44 -11.61
C CYS A 193 -14.99 -26.19 -10.69
N ASP A 194 -15.21 -27.48 -10.52
CA ASP A 194 -14.23 -28.38 -9.93
C ASP A 194 -12.98 -28.40 -10.83
N GLN A 195 -11.82 -28.13 -10.28
CA GLN A 195 -10.55 -28.15 -11.02
C GLN A 195 -9.37 -28.47 -10.12
N VAL A 196 -8.32 -28.98 -10.73
CA VAL A 196 -7.05 -29.31 -10.09
C VAL A 196 -5.99 -28.47 -10.74
N VAL A 197 -5.16 -27.84 -9.92
CA VAL A 197 -4.09 -26.95 -10.35
C VAL A 197 -2.76 -27.49 -9.86
N HIS A 198 -1.78 -27.57 -10.74
CA HIS A 198 -0.43 -27.96 -10.40
C HIS A 198 0.47 -26.72 -10.31
N ILE A 199 1.21 -26.63 -9.22
CA ILE A 199 2.21 -25.58 -9.01
C ILE A 199 3.55 -26.31 -8.85
N PRO A 200 4.50 -26.15 -9.77
CA PRO A 200 5.82 -26.76 -9.65
C PRO A 200 6.49 -26.41 -8.32
N GLY A 201 6.99 -27.41 -7.62
CA GLY A 201 7.59 -27.24 -6.29
C GLY A 201 6.61 -27.29 -5.11
N ALA A 202 5.30 -27.30 -5.34
CA ALA A 202 4.32 -27.60 -4.29
C ALA A 202 4.28 -29.12 -4.04
N GLU A 203 4.15 -29.52 -2.77
CA GLU A 203 4.09 -30.95 -2.39
C GLU A 203 2.89 -31.66 -2.97
N LYS A 204 1.78 -30.95 -3.19
CA LYS A 204 0.51 -31.51 -3.65
C LYS A 204 -0.17 -30.53 -4.62
N PRO A 205 -0.98 -31.06 -5.57
CA PRO A 205 -1.85 -30.22 -6.38
C PRO A 205 -2.88 -29.50 -5.51
N VAL A 206 -3.29 -28.32 -5.94
CA VAL A 206 -4.35 -27.54 -5.32
C VAL A 206 -5.69 -27.91 -5.96
N HIS A 207 -6.65 -28.30 -5.14
CA HIS A 207 -7.99 -28.66 -5.60
C HIS A 207 -8.95 -27.52 -5.29
N PHE A 208 -9.63 -27.04 -6.30
CA PHE A 208 -10.74 -26.09 -6.16
C PHE A 208 -12.07 -26.79 -6.41
N LYS A 209 -13.03 -26.54 -5.56
CA LYS A 209 -14.43 -26.93 -5.81
C LYS A 209 -15.13 -25.85 -6.61
N ALA A 210 -16.16 -26.22 -7.34
CA ALA A 210 -17.06 -25.26 -7.94
C ALA A 210 -17.61 -24.32 -6.86
N TRP A 211 -17.51 -23.02 -7.10
CA TRP A 211 -17.94 -21.92 -6.21
C TRP A 211 -17.07 -21.76 -4.94
N GLU A 212 -15.92 -22.39 -4.90
CA GLU A 212 -14.94 -22.13 -3.84
C GLU A 212 -14.32 -20.73 -4.04
N ALA A 213 -14.32 -19.96 -2.94
CA ALA A 213 -13.86 -18.58 -2.95
C ALA A 213 -12.47 -18.45 -2.27
N MET A 214 -11.56 -17.79 -2.95
CA MET A 214 -10.27 -17.35 -2.43
C MET A 214 -10.35 -15.86 -2.05
N HIS A 215 -10.14 -15.50 -0.80
CA HIS A 215 -10.02 -14.10 -0.39
C HIS A 215 -8.68 -13.55 -0.85
N THR A 216 -8.70 -12.47 -1.61
CA THR A 216 -7.50 -11.86 -2.22
C THR A 216 -7.15 -10.49 -1.67
N GLU A 217 -8.16 -9.71 -1.25
CA GLU A 217 -7.93 -8.35 -0.80
C GLU A 217 -8.98 -7.92 0.23
N ILE A 218 -8.54 -7.18 1.21
CA ILE A 218 -9.38 -6.42 2.14
C ILE A 218 -9.09 -4.93 2.00
N SER A 219 -10.14 -4.11 2.05
CA SER A 219 -10.02 -2.67 2.18
C SER A 219 -10.99 -2.17 3.24
N GLN A 220 -10.48 -1.96 4.45
CA GLN A 220 -11.23 -1.44 5.59
C GLN A 220 -11.55 0.03 5.36
N LYS A 221 -12.81 0.39 5.58
CA LYS A 221 -13.30 1.77 5.63
C LYS A 221 -13.56 2.16 7.07
N TYR A 222 -13.25 3.39 7.41
CA TYR A 222 -13.26 3.90 8.78
C TYR A 222 -14.39 4.91 8.99
N ASP A 223 -14.86 5.01 10.20
CA ASP A 223 -15.73 6.08 10.67
C ASP A 223 -14.89 7.31 11.08
N ASP A 224 -15.54 8.46 11.28
CA ASP A 224 -14.94 9.71 11.81
C ASP A 224 -14.55 9.57 13.27
#